data_16df2473d2f543be92bfe506fb7a14a6
#
_entry.id   16df2473d2f543be92bfe506fb7a14a6
#
_cell.length_a   1.000
_cell.length_b   1.000
_cell.length_c   1.000
_cell.angle_alpha   90.00
_cell.angle_beta   90.00
_cell.angle_gamma   90.00
#
_symmetry.space_group_name_H-M   'P 1'
#
loop_
_entity.id
_entity.type
_entity.pdbx_description
1 polymer ?
#
loop_
_entity_poly.entity_id
_entity_poly.type
_entity_poly.pdbx_seq_one_letter_code
_entity_poly.pdbx_strand_id
1 'polypeptide(L)'
;GGEILDDEVRRVVSPKKLMTDGWIEVMRVAHRLGLATTASMVIGLGEGLEHRVRHLLRVRALQDESLAATGRASLLDGNGFTAFIHWTLQFDLLPLARSRRAPDLGSTAHEYLRTLSMIRLVLDNFAHVAASWPTMGEKVAQVALLLGADDFGSTMLEENVVSQGGRGTHCAMTPEAIQRHIREAGFVPVQRDTRYRHLRRFDEALPDPRKTWKPSVPAYVLKAQMR
;
A
#
# COMPACT_ATOMS: atom_id res chain seq x y z
N GLY A 1 -12.43 1.65 6.72
CA GLY A 1 -11.44 2.49 6.12
C GLY A 1 -11.98 3.50 5.12
N GLY A 2 -11.04 4.21 4.53
CA GLY A 2 -11.35 5.25 3.55
C GLY A 2 -11.89 4.73 2.23
N GLU A 3 -11.54 3.52 1.82
CA GLU A 3 -11.75 2.97 0.47
C GLU A 3 -11.62 4.06 -0.60
N ILE A 4 -12.74 4.65 -1.03
CA ILE A 4 -12.80 5.89 -1.83
C ILE A 4 -13.65 6.91 -1.05
N LEU A 5 -13.13 8.11 -0.84
CA LEU A 5 -13.86 9.23 -0.20
C LEU A 5 -14.67 9.97 -1.27
N ASP A 6 -15.63 9.27 -1.82
CA ASP A 6 -16.62 9.77 -2.77
C ASP A 6 -17.95 9.06 -2.51
N ASP A 7 -19.01 9.83 -2.26
CA ASP A 7 -20.25 9.26 -1.76
C ASP A 7 -21.03 8.48 -2.82
N GLU A 8 -20.81 8.73 -4.10
CA GLU A 8 -21.39 7.91 -5.17
C GLU A 8 -20.84 6.48 -5.10
N VAL A 9 -19.51 6.36 -4.96
CA VAL A 9 -18.85 5.07 -4.83
C VAL A 9 -19.18 4.43 -3.48
N ARG A 10 -19.11 5.18 -2.37
CA ARG A 10 -19.33 4.67 -1.01
C ARG A 10 -20.71 4.07 -0.81
N ARG A 11 -21.76 4.68 -1.34
CA ARG A 11 -23.13 4.13 -1.27
C ARG A 11 -23.25 2.75 -1.89
N VAL A 12 -22.43 2.45 -2.89
CA VAL A 12 -22.42 1.16 -3.59
C VAL A 12 -21.54 0.13 -2.93
N VAL A 13 -20.30 0.53 -2.59
CA VAL A 13 -19.28 -0.43 -2.11
C VAL A 13 -19.22 -0.57 -0.60
N SER A 14 -19.66 0.44 0.14
CA SER A 14 -19.58 0.49 1.60
C SER A 14 -20.80 1.16 2.25
N PRO A 15 -22.05 0.73 1.94
CA PRO A 15 -23.27 1.44 2.33
C PRO A 15 -23.49 1.49 3.84
N LYS A 16 -22.82 0.62 4.61
CA LYS A 16 -22.89 0.58 6.08
C LYS A 16 -21.80 1.40 6.78
N LYS A 17 -20.84 1.96 6.02
CA LYS A 17 -19.76 2.79 6.55
C LYS A 17 -20.11 4.26 6.48
N LEU A 18 -19.41 5.07 7.27
CA LEU A 18 -19.56 6.53 7.23
C LEU A 18 -19.39 7.04 5.79
N MET A 19 -20.21 8.00 5.41
CA MET A 19 -20.01 8.78 4.19
C MET A 19 -18.77 9.67 4.33
N THR A 20 -18.36 10.31 3.27
CA THR A 20 -17.11 11.04 3.16
C THR A 20 -16.91 12.05 4.29
N ASP A 21 -17.87 12.95 4.51
CA ASP A 21 -17.73 14.00 5.52
C ASP A 21 -17.66 13.44 6.94
N GLY A 22 -18.43 12.39 7.24
CA GLY A 22 -18.36 11.70 8.53
C GLY A 22 -17.00 11.04 8.76
N TRP A 23 -16.40 10.43 7.73
CA TRP A 23 -15.07 9.86 7.83
C TRP A 23 -14.00 10.94 8.05
N ILE A 24 -14.06 12.04 7.31
CA ILE A 24 -13.16 13.19 7.45
C ILE A 24 -13.24 13.76 8.86
N GLU A 25 -14.45 13.92 9.42
CA GLU A 25 -14.63 14.48 10.78
C GLU A 25 -14.02 13.53 11.84
N VAL A 26 -14.19 12.21 11.72
CA VAL A 26 -13.56 11.26 12.65
C VAL A 26 -12.05 11.40 12.63
N MET A 27 -11.41 11.50 11.44
CA MET A 27 -9.96 11.68 11.35
C MET A 27 -9.53 13.04 11.89
N ARG A 28 -10.27 14.09 11.60
CA ARG A 28 -10.03 15.45 12.13
C ARG A 28 -10.02 15.46 13.65
N VAL A 29 -11.01 14.83 14.28
CA VAL A 29 -11.08 14.72 15.75
C VAL A 29 -9.91 13.90 16.29
N ALA A 30 -9.57 12.77 15.65
CA ALA A 30 -8.42 11.96 16.04
C ALA A 30 -7.12 12.78 16.03
N HIS A 31 -6.89 13.56 14.96
CA HIS A 31 -5.71 14.42 14.85
C HIS A 31 -5.68 15.52 15.90
N ARG A 32 -6.82 16.16 16.21
CA ARG A 32 -6.92 17.16 17.29
C ARG A 32 -6.62 16.57 18.67
N LEU A 33 -6.92 15.30 18.87
CA LEU A 33 -6.59 14.56 20.10
C LEU A 33 -5.12 14.06 20.13
N GLY A 34 -4.31 14.37 19.12
CA GLY A 34 -2.91 13.96 19.05
C GLY A 34 -2.70 12.51 18.61
N LEU A 35 -3.70 11.88 18.03
CA LEU A 35 -3.60 10.53 17.50
C LEU A 35 -3.00 10.56 16.08
N ALA A 36 -1.86 9.94 15.91
CA ALA A 36 -1.31 9.67 14.59
C ALA A 36 -2.09 8.53 13.92
N THR A 37 -2.49 8.75 12.66
CA THR A 37 -3.28 7.78 11.89
C THR A 37 -2.65 7.51 10.53
N THR A 38 -3.25 6.64 9.73
CA THR A 38 -2.91 6.43 8.33
C THR A 38 -4.13 6.71 7.45
N ALA A 39 -3.89 7.18 6.24
CA ALA A 39 -4.92 7.23 5.20
C ALA A 39 -4.71 6.10 4.19
N SER A 40 -5.80 5.64 3.58
CA SER A 40 -5.73 4.57 2.59
C SER A 40 -6.75 4.77 1.48
N MET A 41 -6.42 4.27 0.30
CA MET A 41 -7.33 4.17 -0.84
C MET A 41 -7.37 2.73 -1.35
N VAL A 42 -8.55 2.26 -1.72
CA VAL A 42 -8.73 0.98 -2.43
C VAL A 42 -9.19 1.28 -3.84
N ILE A 43 -8.50 0.72 -4.82
CA ILE A 43 -8.88 0.84 -6.24
C ILE A 43 -9.39 -0.49 -6.79
N GLY A 44 -10.08 -0.42 -7.93
CA GLY A 44 -10.71 -1.58 -8.55
C GLY A 44 -12.10 -1.87 -8.02
N LEU A 45 -12.76 -0.87 -7.45
CA LEU A 45 -14.13 -0.93 -6.93
C LEU A 45 -15.19 -0.58 -7.99
N GLY A 46 -14.76 -0.31 -9.24
CA GLY A 46 -15.58 0.24 -10.31
C GLY A 46 -15.64 1.77 -10.29
N GLU A 47 -14.71 2.40 -9.58
CA GLU A 47 -14.53 3.86 -9.54
C GLU A 47 -13.78 4.38 -10.78
N GLY A 48 -14.05 5.61 -11.19
CA GLY A 48 -13.29 6.32 -12.21
C GLY A 48 -12.09 7.10 -11.63
N LEU A 49 -11.26 7.62 -12.52
CA LEU A 49 -10.07 8.40 -12.15
C LEU A 49 -10.44 9.66 -11.34
N GLU A 50 -11.53 10.32 -11.68
CA GLU A 50 -12.03 11.50 -10.98
C GLU A 50 -12.37 11.22 -9.51
N HIS A 51 -12.89 10.03 -9.19
CA HIS A 51 -13.17 9.63 -7.80
C HIS A 51 -11.86 9.47 -7.01
N ARG A 52 -10.81 8.91 -7.63
CA ARG A 52 -9.47 8.80 -7.02
C ARG A 52 -8.86 10.17 -6.77
N VAL A 53 -8.96 11.08 -7.73
CA VAL A 53 -8.45 12.45 -7.59
C VAL A 53 -9.19 13.18 -6.46
N ARG A 54 -10.54 13.13 -6.43
CA ARG A 54 -11.32 13.72 -5.33
C ARG A 54 -10.94 13.16 -3.97
N HIS A 55 -10.72 11.84 -3.86
CA HIS A 55 -10.23 11.20 -2.64
C HIS A 55 -8.89 11.80 -2.19
N LEU A 56 -7.91 11.86 -3.08
CA LEU A 56 -6.58 12.37 -2.76
C LEU A 56 -6.62 13.84 -2.34
N LEU A 57 -7.39 14.68 -3.02
CA LEU A 57 -7.52 16.09 -2.66
C LEU A 57 -8.16 16.29 -1.28
N ARG A 58 -9.15 15.48 -0.91
CA ARG A 58 -9.78 15.53 0.42
C ARG A 58 -8.81 15.09 1.52
N VAL A 59 -8.07 14.01 1.30
CA VAL A 59 -7.06 13.53 2.26
C VAL A 59 -5.92 14.54 2.40
N ARG A 60 -5.47 15.12 1.28
CA ARG A 60 -4.46 16.18 1.26
C ARG A 60 -4.91 17.40 2.10
N ALA A 61 -6.12 17.89 1.86
CA ALA A 61 -6.67 19.06 2.57
C ALA A 61 -6.76 18.80 4.09
N LEU A 62 -7.19 17.61 4.51
CA LEU A 62 -7.21 17.26 5.93
C LEU A 62 -5.81 17.17 6.54
N GLN A 63 -4.82 16.67 5.78
CA GLN A 63 -3.43 16.66 6.23
C GLN A 63 -2.90 18.09 6.40
N ASP A 64 -3.14 18.99 5.45
CA ASP A 64 -2.77 20.40 5.56
C ASP A 64 -3.41 21.06 6.79
N GLU A 65 -4.70 20.82 7.03
CA GLU A 65 -5.41 21.28 8.24
C GLU A 65 -4.72 20.77 9.51
N SER A 66 -4.39 19.49 9.55
CA SER A 66 -3.78 18.85 10.72
C SER A 66 -2.37 19.38 11.01
N LEU A 67 -1.56 19.56 9.99
CA LEU A 67 -0.21 20.12 10.11
C LEU A 67 -0.25 21.61 10.56
N ALA A 68 -1.16 22.39 10.01
CA ALA A 68 -1.35 23.79 10.42
C ALA A 68 -1.78 23.92 11.88
N ALA A 69 -2.68 23.06 12.35
CA ALA A 69 -3.19 23.07 13.71
C ALA A 69 -2.14 22.73 14.78
N THR A 70 -1.10 21.99 14.43
CA THR A 70 -0.03 21.61 15.37
C THR A 70 1.10 22.63 15.47
N GLY A 71 1.11 23.66 14.63
CA GLY A 71 2.22 24.61 14.52
C GLY A 71 3.55 23.96 14.11
N ARG A 72 3.52 22.73 13.60
CA ARG A 72 4.69 21.97 13.21
C ARG A 72 4.79 21.92 11.68
N ALA A 73 5.91 22.37 11.16
CA ALA A 73 6.21 22.30 9.73
C ALA A 73 6.74 20.92 9.32
N SER A 74 7.14 20.08 10.28
CA SER A 74 7.70 18.76 9.99
C SER A 74 6.59 17.72 9.74
N LEU A 75 6.66 17.04 8.61
CA LEU A 75 5.78 15.93 8.27
C LEU A 75 5.93 14.73 9.23
N LEU A 76 7.08 14.59 9.89
CA LEU A 76 7.40 13.47 10.79
C LEU A 76 6.93 13.70 12.22
N ASP A 77 6.84 14.96 12.66
CA ASP A 77 6.56 15.34 14.06
C ASP A 77 5.14 15.83 14.26
N GLY A 78 4.33 15.92 13.20
CA GLY A 78 2.96 16.42 13.27
C GLY A 78 1.95 15.40 13.80
N ASN A 79 0.83 15.91 14.29
CA ASN A 79 -0.39 15.14 14.45
C ASN A 79 -1.07 15.10 13.09
N GLY A 80 -1.46 13.91 12.63
CA GLY A 80 -2.06 13.77 11.31
C GLY A 80 -1.83 12.37 10.76
N PHE A 81 -1.86 12.28 9.45
CA PHE A 81 -1.54 11.03 8.77
C PHE A 81 -0.03 10.82 8.72
N THR A 82 0.44 9.68 9.20
CA THR A 82 1.85 9.27 9.13
C THR A 82 2.20 8.69 7.77
N ALA A 83 1.24 8.02 7.13
CA ALA A 83 1.45 7.41 5.82
C ALA A 83 0.15 7.30 5.02
N PHE A 84 0.34 7.15 3.71
CA PHE A 84 -0.73 6.76 2.80
C PHE A 84 -0.50 5.33 2.31
N ILE A 85 -1.57 4.51 2.33
CA ILE A 85 -1.52 3.10 1.93
C ILE A 85 -2.47 2.89 0.75
N HIS A 86 -1.92 2.42 -0.36
CA HIS A 86 -2.66 2.14 -1.58
C HIS A 86 -2.92 0.64 -1.72
N TRP A 87 -4.20 0.26 -1.80
CA TRP A 87 -4.65 -1.13 -1.89
C TRP A 87 -5.39 -1.40 -3.20
N THR A 88 -5.43 -2.65 -3.60
CA THR A 88 -6.31 -3.11 -4.68
C THR A 88 -7.38 -4.04 -4.13
N LEU A 89 -8.59 -3.95 -4.70
CA LEU A 89 -9.67 -4.86 -4.35
C LEU A 89 -9.26 -6.31 -4.63
N GLN A 90 -9.44 -7.18 -3.64
CA GLN A 90 -9.29 -8.63 -3.75
C GLN A 90 -10.69 -9.26 -3.68
N PHE A 91 -11.12 -9.94 -4.72
CA PHE A 91 -12.51 -10.44 -4.79
C PHE A 91 -12.68 -11.79 -5.47
N ASP A 92 -11.60 -12.40 -5.97
CA ASP A 92 -11.64 -13.64 -6.77
C ASP A 92 -12.32 -14.81 -6.07
N LEU A 93 -12.21 -14.87 -4.74
CA LEU A 93 -12.82 -15.92 -3.91
C LEU A 93 -14.20 -15.53 -3.36
N LEU A 94 -14.62 -14.28 -3.53
CA LEU A 94 -15.90 -13.78 -3.02
C LEU A 94 -17.04 -14.02 -4.01
N PRO A 95 -18.32 -14.07 -3.55
CA PRO A 95 -19.48 -14.12 -4.43
C PRO A 95 -19.51 -13.00 -5.48
N LEU A 96 -18.85 -11.87 -5.19
CA LEU A 96 -18.69 -10.73 -6.07
C LEU A 96 -18.01 -11.08 -7.40
N ALA A 97 -17.10 -12.06 -7.42
CA ALA A 97 -16.44 -12.55 -8.63
C ALA A 97 -17.42 -13.18 -9.65
N ARG A 98 -18.59 -13.62 -9.19
CA ARG A 98 -19.66 -14.20 -10.02
C ARG A 98 -20.80 -13.21 -10.32
N SER A 99 -20.65 -11.97 -9.87
CA SER A 99 -21.67 -10.92 -10.09
C SER A 99 -21.56 -10.34 -11.51
N ARG A 100 -22.63 -9.68 -11.96
CA ARG A 100 -22.62 -8.93 -13.23
C ARG A 100 -21.63 -7.74 -13.23
N ARG A 101 -21.16 -7.30 -12.07
CA ARG A 101 -20.18 -6.23 -11.90
C ARG A 101 -18.73 -6.72 -11.97
N ALA A 102 -18.48 -8.03 -11.95
CA ALA A 102 -17.13 -8.57 -11.94
C ALA A 102 -16.21 -8.05 -13.07
N PRO A 103 -16.69 -7.82 -14.30
CA PRO A 103 -15.85 -7.25 -15.37
C PRO A 103 -15.32 -5.84 -15.07
N ASP A 104 -16.02 -5.06 -14.24
CA ASP A 104 -15.68 -3.66 -13.92
C ASP A 104 -14.83 -3.58 -12.63
N LEU A 105 -14.51 -4.73 -12.02
CA LEU A 105 -13.81 -4.80 -10.75
C LEU A 105 -12.37 -5.29 -10.92
N GLY A 106 -11.55 -4.94 -9.94
CA GLY A 106 -10.13 -5.30 -9.92
C GLY A 106 -9.23 -4.22 -10.51
N SER A 107 -7.94 -4.44 -10.40
CA SER A 107 -6.92 -3.52 -10.90
C SER A 107 -5.69 -4.28 -11.37
N THR A 108 -5.06 -3.82 -12.43
CA THR A 108 -3.80 -4.37 -12.94
C THR A 108 -2.59 -3.82 -12.17
N ALA A 109 -1.45 -4.51 -12.27
CA ALA A 109 -0.19 -4.00 -11.73
C ALA A 109 0.20 -2.64 -12.35
N HIS A 110 -0.01 -2.45 -13.65
CA HIS A 110 0.24 -1.18 -14.32
C HIS A 110 -0.62 -0.05 -13.75
N GLU A 111 -1.91 -0.29 -13.55
CA GLU A 111 -2.82 0.70 -12.97
C GLU A 111 -2.47 1.03 -11.53
N TYR A 112 -2.12 0.02 -10.73
CA TYR A 112 -1.63 0.19 -9.37
C TYR A 112 -0.40 1.10 -9.33
N LEU A 113 0.64 0.80 -10.11
CA LEU A 113 1.90 1.54 -10.14
C LEU A 113 1.71 2.98 -10.64
N ARG A 114 0.90 3.17 -11.69
CA ARG A 114 0.55 4.51 -12.19
C ARG A 114 -0.17 5.34 -11.13
N THR A 115 -1.15 4.73 -10.44
CA THR A 115 -1.89 5.39 -9.37
C THR A 115 -0.97 5.73 -8.19
N LEU A 116 -0.04 4.85 -7.84
CA LEU A 116 0.94 5.11 -6.77
C LEU A 116 1.84 6.30 -7.09
N SER A 117 2.32 6.42 -8.34
CA SER A 117 3.10 7.59 -8.76
C SER A 117 2.29 8.88 -8.67
N MET A 118 1.01 8.84 -9.07
CA MET A 118 0.11 9.99 -8.91
C MET A 118 -0.10 10.34 -7.43
N ILE A 119 -0.28 9.35 -6.58
CA ILE A 119 -0.40 9.54 -5.12
C ILE A 119 0.81 10.30 -4.59
N ARG A 120 2.03 9.86 -4.91
CA ARG A 120 3.26 10.51 -4.43
C ARG A 120 3.37 11.97 -4.90
N LEU A 121 2.93 12.26 -6.13
CA LEU A 121 2.96 13.63 -6.66
C LEU A 121 1.88 14.54 -6.04
N VAL A 122 0.68 14.00 -5.78
CA VAL A 122 -0.44 14.78 -5.23
C VAL A 122 -0.31 14.95 -3.73
N LEU A 123 0.15 13.92 -3.00
CA LEU A 123 0.28 13.93 -1.54
C LEU A 123 1.72 14.30 -1.11
N ASP A 124 2.23 15.44 -1.57
CA ASP A 124 3.55 15.96 -1.19
C ASP A 124 3.63 16.35 0.31
N ASN A 125 2.48 16.49 0.97
CA ASN A 125 2.33 16.71 2.41
C ASN A 125 2.24 15.41 3.23
N PHE A 126 2.45 14.24 2.62
CA PHE A 126 2.62 12.96 3.30
C PHE A 126 4.08 12.54 3.31
N ALA A 127 4.62 12.26 4.49
CA ALA A 127 6.01 11.78 4.60
C ALA A 127 6.20 10.43 3.92
N HIS A 128 5.25 9.52 4.10
CA HIS A 128 5.38 8.12 3.67
C HIS A 128 4.24 7.65 2.78
N VAL A 129 4.58 6.87 1.75
CA VAL A 129 3.64 6.12 0.90
C VAL A 129 4.06 4.66 0.89
N ALA A 130 3.16 3.79 1.36
CA ALA A 130 3.45 2.37 1.48
C ALA A 130 3.08 1.60 0.19
N ALA A 131 3.95 0.68 -0.20
CA ALA A 131 3.65 -0.34 -1.20
C ALA A 131 2.83 -1.47 -0.57
N SER A 132 1.84 -1.99 -1.32
CA SER A 132 0.97 -3.08 -0.84
C SER A 132 1.39 -4.41 -1.44
N TRP A 133 2.42 -5.05 -0.88
CA TRP A 133 2.80 -6.41 -1.30
C TRP A 133 1.70 -7.47 -1.01
N PRO A 134 0.85 -7.34 0.05
CA PRO A 134 -0.20 -8.33 0.29
C PRO A 134 -1.23 -8.41 -0.84
N THR A 135 -1.53 -7.29 -1.50
CA THR A 135 -2.54 -7.25 -2.57
C THR A 135 -1.94 -7.37 -3.98
N MET A 136 -0.71 -6.94 -4.19
CA MET A 136 -0.08 -6.89 -5.50
C MET A 136 1.06 -7.90 -5.70
N GLY A 137 1.45 -8.57 -4.63
CA GLY A 137 2.63 -9.43 -4.64
C GLY A 137 3.94 -8.67 -4.47
N GLU A 138 4.94 -9.40 -4.03
CA GLU A 138 6.25 -8.85 -3.65
C GLU A 138 7.00 -8.15 -4.81
N LYS A 139 6.85 -8.65 -6.04
CA LYS A 139 7.56 -8.08 -7.21
C LYS A 139 6.98 -6.74 -7.65
N VAL A 140 5.66 -6.60 -7.63
CA VAL A 140 5.02 -5.30 -7.90
C VAL A 140 5.33 -4.29 -6.80
N ALA A 141 5.33 -4.72 -5.54
CA ALA A 141 5.74 -3.87 -4.41
C ALA A 141 7.22 -3.44 -4.51
N GLN A 142 8.10 -4.31 -5.01
CA GLN A 142 9.50 -3.99 -5.27
C GLN A 142 9.63 -2.88 -6.33
N VAL A 143 8.88 -2.97 -7.44
CA VAL A 143 8.84 -1.94 -8.48
C VAL A 143 8.22 -0.64 -7.95
N ALA A 144 7.24 -0.73 -7.04
CA ALA A 144 6.60 0.44 -6.43
C ALA A 144 7.59 1.35 -5.69
N LEU A 145 8.68 0.79 -5.12
CA LEU A 145 9.75 1.60 -4.51
C LEU A 145 10.43 2.55 -5.50
N LEU A 146 10.55 2.16 -6.77
CA LEU A 146 11.11 3.00 -7.83
C LEU A 146 10.12 4.07 -8.32
N LEU A 147 8.84 3.94 -7.99
CA LEU A 147 7.74 4.78 -8.46
C LEU A 147 7.12 5.67 -7.37
N GLY A 148 7.80 5.80 -6.22
CA GLY A 148 7.44 6.76 -5.20
C GLY A 148 7.00 6.18 -3.85
N ALA A 149 6.90 4.86 -3.69
CA ALA A 149 6.80 4.27 -2.37
C ALA A 149 8.13 4.33 -1.64
N ASP A 150 8.10 4.57 -0.34
CA ASP A 150 9.28 4.58 0.55
C ASP A 150 9.12 3.61 1.73
N ASP A 151 8.00 2.90 1.80
CA ASP A 151 7.71 1.90 2.80
C ASP A 151 7.25 0.59 2.14
N PHE A 152 7.91 -0.52 2.46
CA PHE A 152 7.54 -1.84 1.94
C PHE A 152 6.41 -2.48 2.76
N GLY A 153 6.01 -1.88 3.87
CA GLY A 153 5.01 -2.40 4.78
C GLY A 153 5.58 -3.27 5.89
N SER A 154 4.76 -4.17 6.41
CA SER A 154 5.10 -5.06 7.53
C SER A 154 5.18 -6.53 7.11
N THR A 155 5.60 -7.39 8.04
CA THR A 155 5.69 -8.85 7.84
C THR A 155 4.33 -9.54 7.71
N MET A 156 3.24 -8.90 8.15
CA MET A 156 1.86 -9.42 8.12
C MET A 156 1.77 -10.84 8.70
N LEU A 157 1.76 -10.96 10.02
CA LEU A 157 1.72 -12.27 10.71
C LEU A 157 0.40 -13.03 10.43
N GLU A 158 -0.71 -12.30 10.38
CA GLU A 158 -2.02 -12.83 10.02
C GLU A 158 -2.79 -11.78 9.20
N GLU A 159 -3.02 -12.06 7.92
CA GLU A 159 -3.86 -11.24 7.05
C GLU A 159 -5.00 -12.09 6.51
N ASN A 160 -6.11 -12.08 7.24
CA ASN A 160 -7.26 -12.91 6.92
C ASN A 160 -8.25 -12.26 5.94
N VAL A 161 -8.27 -10.93 5.84
CA VAL A 161 -9.24 -10.21 5.01
C VAL A 161 -8.84 -10.31 3.53
N VAL A 162 -7.60 -10.00 3.22
CA VAL A 162 -7.07 -10.04 1.85
C VAL A 162 -6.97 -11.48 1.36
N SER A 163 -6.48 -12.39 2.20
CA SER A 163 -6.31 -13.81 1.84
C SER A 163 -7.62 -14.53 1.56
N GLN A 164 -8.71 -14.15 2.23
CA GLN A 164 -10.03 -14.70 1.95
C GLN A 164 -10.69 -14.12 0.68
N GLY A 165 -10.27 -12.94 0.25
CA GLY A 165 -10.82 -12.27 -0.93
C GLY A 165 -10.13 -12.62 -2.24
N GLY A 166 -8.84 -12.95 -2.22
CA GLY A 166 -8.01 -13.06 -3.42
C GLY A 166 -7.26 -14.37 -3.57
N ARG A 167 -7.08 -14.81 -4.81
CA ARG A 167 -6.21 -15.94 -5.15
C ARG A 167 -4.76 -15.48 -5.21
N GLY A 168 -3.87 -16.25 -4.58
CA GLY A 168 -2.43 -15.97 -4.63
C GLY A 168 -1.98 -14.77 -3.80
N THR A 169 -2.83 -14.30 -2.89
CA THR A 169 -2.44 -13.30 -1.91
C THR A 169 -1.47 -13.89 -0.90
N HIS A 170 -0.42 -13.13 -0.57
CA HIS A 170 0.58 -13.53 0.42
C HIS A 170 0.13 -13.06 1.81
N CYS A 171 0.15 -13.98 2.78
CA CYS A 171 -0.32 -13.69 4.13
C CYS A 171 0.80 -13.32 5.09
N ALA A 172 2.05 -13.63 4.76
CA ALA A 172 3.22 -13.33 5.59
C ALA A 172 4.49 -13.22 4.75
N MET A 173 5.43 -12.39 5.18
CA MET A 173 6.76 -12.27 4.62
C MET A 173 7.77 -12.11 5.76
N THR A 174 8.92 -12.79 5.66
CA THR A 174 9.97 -12.66 6.70
C THR A 174 10.68 -11.31 6.59
N PRO A 175 11.26 -10.81 7.70
CA PRO A 175 12.08 -9.58 7.66
C PRO A 175 13.22 -9.65 6.64
N GLU A 176 13.87 -10.84 6.51
CA GLU A 176 14.97 -11.06 5.57
C GLU A 176 14.50 -11.00 4.10
N ALA A 177 13.30 -11.50 3.83
CA ALA A 177 12.70 -11.40 2.50
C ALA A 177 12.40 -9.94 2.13
N ILE A 178 11.81 -9.16 3.05
CA ILE A 178 11.57 -7.73 2.87
C ILE A 178 12.89 -6.99 2.61
N GLN A 179 13.92 -7.22 3.43
CA GLN A 179 15.24 -6.61 3.25
C GLN A 179 15.84 -6.95 1.88
N ARG A 180 15.71 -8.20 1.44
CA ARG A 180 16.19 -8.64 0.13
C ARG A 180 15.49 -7.87 -1.00
N HIS A 181 14.15 -7.77 -0.99
CA HIS A 181 13.41 -7.04 -2.00
C HIS A 181 13.78 -5.56 -2.06
N ILE A 182 13.97 -4.91 -0.93
CA ILE A 182 14.39 -3.51 -0.86
C ILE A 182 15.80 -3.34 -1.46
N ARG A 183 16.75 -4.23 -1.12
CA ARG A 183 18.12 -4.18 -1.67
C ARG A 183 18.17 -4.46 -3.16
N GLU A 184 17.42 -5.46 -3.64
CA GLU A 184 17.31 -5.78 -5.06
C GLU A 184 16.74 -4.60 -5.89
N ALA A 185 15.91 -3.76 -5.27
CA ALA A 185 15.43 -2.51 -5.86
C ALA A 185 16.48 -1.37 -5.84
N GLY A 186 17.65 -1.58 -5.21
CA GLY A 186 18.71 -0.59 -5.13
C GLY A 186 18.66 0.32 -3.89
N PHE A 187 17.83 0.00 -2.90
CA PHE A 187 17.69 0.80 -1.69
C PHE A 187 18.31 0.11 -0.46
N VAL A 188 18.60 0.89 0.56
CA VAL A 188 19.08 0.39 1.86
C VAL A 188 17.86 0.14 2.76
N PRO A 189 17.65 -1.10 3.26
CA PRO A 189 16.55 -1.39 4.16
C PRO A 189 16.73 -0.70 5.51
N VAL A 190 15.62 -0.17 6.04
CA VAL A 190 15.54 0.40 7.37
C VAL A 190 14.35 -0.20 8.11
N GLN A 191 14.58 -0.72 9.30
CA GLN A 191 13.51 -1.09 10.20
C GLN A 191 12.97 0.16 10.89
N ARG A 192 11.66 0.32 10.88
CA ARG A 192 10.95 1.42 11.53
C ARG A 192 9.93 0.93 12.54
N ASP A 193 9.52 1.79 13.45
CA ASP A 193 8.33 1.57 14.28
C ASP A 193 7.04 2.09 13.61
N THR A 194 5.92 2.03 14.31
CA THR A 194 4.62 2.50 13.82
C THR A 194 4.52 4.02 13.64
N ARG A 195 5.46 4.76 14.21
CA ARG A 195 5.60 6.22 14.05
C ARG A 195 6.69 6.60 13.06
N TYR A 196 7.15 5.67 12.25
CA TYR A 196 8.19 5.84 11.23
C TYR A 196 9.57 6.25 11.79
N ARG A 197 9.83 6.09 13.10
CA ARG A 197 11.15 6.30 13.67
C ARG A 197 12.07 5.15 13.27
N HIS A 198 13.24 5.48 12.77
CA HIS A 198 14.24 4.49 12.37
C HIS A 198 14.78 3.75 13.60
N LEU A 199 14.63 2.44 13.63
CA LEU A 199 15.12 1.57 14.70
C LEU A 199 16.46 0.94 14.33
N ARG A 200 16.60 0.49 13.08
CA ARG A 200 17.82 -0.16 12.59
C ARG A 200 17.95 0.03 11.08
N ARG A 201 19.16 0.37 10.66
CA ARG A 201 19.56 0.43 9.23
C ARG A 201 20.41 -0.81 8.91
N PHE A 202 20.22 -1.38 7.73
CA PHE A 202 20.88 -2.62 7.28
C PHE A 202 21.78 -2.31 6.08
N ASP A 203 22.96 -1.76 6.35
CA ASP A 203 23.92 -1.31 5.32
C ASP A 203 24.71 -2.47 4.66
N GLU A 204 24.57 -3.69 5.15
CA GLU A 204 25.26 -4.86 4.61
C GLU A 204 24.90 -5.11 3.16
N ALA A 205 25.91 -5.25 2.30
CA ALA A 205 25.70 -5.61 0.91
C ALA A 205 25.07 -7.01 0.78
N LEU A 206 24.18 -7.20 -0.20
CA LEU A 206 23.73 -8.55 -0.55
C LEU A 206 24.95 -9.40 -0.96
N PRO A 207 25.03 -10.66 -0.52
CA PRO A 207 25.99 -11.61 -1.10
C PRO A 207 25.78 -11.64 -2.62
N ASP A 208 26.88 -11.66 -3.38
CA ASP A 208 26.79 -11.75 -4.85
C ASP A 208 25.96 -12.98 -5.22
N PRO A 209 24.79 -12.81 -5.86
CA PRO A 209 23.90 -13.93 -6.16
C PRO A 209 24.59 -14.97 -7.06
N ARG A 210 25.60 -14.57 -7.83
CA ARG A 210 26.38 -15.49 -8.66
C ARG A 210 27.28 -16.41 -7.84
N LYS A 211 27.67 -15.99 -6.62
CA LYS A 211 28.48 -16.78 -5.69
C LYS A 211 27.66 -17.67 -4.78
N THR A 212 26.40 -17.32 -4.55
CA THR A 212 25.51 -18.01 -3.61
C THR A 212 24.39 -18.79 -4.29
N TRP A 213 24.19 -18.58 -5.59
CA TRP A 213 23.14 -19.26 -6.32
C TRP A 213 23.42 -20.77 -6.40
N LYS A 214 22.56 -21.55 -5.76
CA LYS A 214 22.47 -22.99 -5.96
C LYS A 214 21.19 -23.25 -6.77
N PRO A 215 21.25 -23.97 -7.91
CA PRO A 215 20.04 -24.30 -8.64
C PRO A 215 19.08 -25.06 -7.74
N SER A 216 17.87 -24.52 -7.57
CA SER A 216 16.79 -25.17 -6.81
C SER A 216 16.20 -26.38 -7.53
N VAL A 217 16.59 -26.58 -8.79
CA VAL A 217 16.13 -27.68 -9.65
C VAL A 217 17.31 -28.63 -9.89
N PRO A 218 17.17 -29.93 -9.67
CA PRO A 218 18.23 -30.90 -9.98
C PRO A 218 18.68 -30.81 -11.43
N ALA A 219 19.97 -30.92 -11.69
CA ALA A 219 20.58 -30.76 -13.04
C ALA A 219 19.99 -31.66 -14.14
N TYR A 220 19.39 -32.81 -13.78
CA TYR A 220 18.71 -33.69 -14.74
C TYR A 220 17.39 -33.12 -15.30
N VAL A 221 16.71 -32.21 -14.54
CA VAL A 221 15.47 -31.58 -15.02
C VAL A 221 15.78 -30.50 -16.07
N LEU A 222 16.93 -29.82 -15.96
CA LEU A 222 17.39 -28.83 -16.95
C LEU A 222 17.77 -29.46 -18.27
N LYS A 223 18.31 -30.70 -18.29
CA LYS A 223 18.66 -31.41 -19.53
C LYS A 223 17.44 -31.91 -20.31
N ALA A 224 16.31 -32.13 -19.68
CA ALA A 224 15.07 -32.59 -20.33
C ALA A 224 14.34 -31.45 -21.09
N GLN A 225 14.60 -30.20 -20.79
CA GLN A 225 13.99 -29.05 -21.47
C GLN A 225 14.79 -28.51 -22.66
N MET A 226 15.99 -29.02 -22.90
CA MET A 226 16.88 -28.60 -24.01
C MET A 226 16.89 -29.57 -25.21
N ARG A 227 15.87 -30.45 -25.34
CA ARG A 227 15.70 -31.34 -26.50
C ARG A 227 14.49 -30.96 -27.31
#